data_c8467411940d6b27ffe568bf9230a4e1
#
_entry.id   c8467411940d6b27ffe568bf9230a4e1
#
_cell.length_a   1.000
_cell.length_b   1.000
_cell.length_c   1.000
_cell.angle_alpha   90.00
_cell.angle_beta   90.00
_cell.angle_gamma   90.00
#
_symmetry.space_group_name_H-M   'P 1'
#
loop_
_entity.id
_entity.type
_entity.pdbx_description
1 polymer ?
#
loop_
_entity_poly.entity_id
_entity_poly.type
_entity_poly.pdbx_seq_one_letter_code
_entity_poly.pdbx_strand_id
1 'polypeptide(L)'
;MEIGKIVVTRVDDVSCLSDFRCGVESMDAFIHSNLQDSIDNLYCKAYVVKSNNEIVAFFALSFDSIELQPQEVYNVVYRNDLTIDLIGDYNDIFLDKSSFPSVEIAYLAVRNDMRGKELGTCIIDNIREKALYQDFAGCQFLTVVPLNQLSYSAVGFYEKLGFVRKDNNAKKDGVYYSPLRIFKGGWQ
;
A
#
# COMPACT_ATOMS: atom_id res chain seq x y z
N MET A 1 14.51 8.04 -19.84
CA MET A 1 13.28 8.88 -19.90
C MET A 1 13.16 9.54 -18.54
N GLU A 2 13.09 10.87 -18.50
CA GLU A 2 12.84 11.60 -17.28
C GLU A 2 11.36 11.45 -16.87
N ILE A 3 11.10 11.37 -15.57
CA ILE A 3 9.73 11.34 -15.05
C ILE A 3 9.17 12.77 -15.18
N GLY A 4 8.19 12.92 -16.07
CA GLY A 4 7.45 14.17 -16.21
C GLY A 4 6.43 14.36 -15.08
N LYS A 5 5.52 15.33 -15.25
CA LYS A 5 4.43 15.56 -14.30
C LYS A 5 3.62 14.27 -14.08
N ILE A 6 3.52 13.84 -12.84
CA ILE A 6 2.74 12.66 -12.43
C ILE A 6 1.29 13.06 -12.23
N VAL A 7 0.39 12.29 -12.82
CA VAL A 7 -1.07 12.42 -12.65
C VAL A 7 -1.64 11.07 -12.25
N VAL A 8 -2.37 11.03 -11.15
CA VAL A 8 -3.08 9.85 -10.65
C VAL A 8 -4.56 9.98 -10.99
N THR A 9 -5.11 9.00 -11.69
CA THR A 9 -6.52 9.00 -12.10
C THR A 9 -7.17 7.68 -11.70
N ARG A 10 -8.33 7.76 -11.06
CA ARG A 10 -9.17 6.58 -10.81
C ARG A 10 -9.71 6.04 -12.14
N VAL A 11 -9.77 4.74 -12.26
CA VAL A 11 -10.34 4.03 -13.41
C VAL A 11 -11.38 3.02 -12.95
N ASP A 12 -12.49 2.99 -13.64
CA ASP A 12 -13.57 2.02 -13.45
C ASP A 12 -13.61 1.01 -14.62
N ASP A 13 -12.97 1.36 -15.74
CA ASP A 13 -12.76 0.51 -16.93
C ASP A 13 -11.25 0.33 -17.15
N VAL A 14 -10.79 -0.93 -17.11
CA VAL A 14 -9.37 -1.27 -17.23
C VAL A 14 -8.90 -1.45 -18.67
N SER A 15 -9.73 -1.18 -19.69
CA SER A 15 -9.34 -1.23 -21.10
C SER A 15 -8.11 -0.37 -21.41
N CYS A 16 -7.93 0.73 -20.67
CA CYS A 16 -6.74 1.57 -20.77
C CYS A 16 -5.44 0.86 -20.39
N LEU A 17 -5.51 -0.28 -19.69
CA LEU A 17 -4.36 -1.10 -19.27
C LEU A 17 -4.04 -2.24 -20.26
N SER A 18 -4.71 -2.36 -21.41
CA SER A 18 -4.52 -3.43 -22.39
C SER A 18 -3.07 -3.65 -22.78
N ASP A 19 -2.31 -2.56 -22.96
CA ASP A 19 -0.90 -2.58 -23.36
C ASP A 19 0.06 -2.45 -22.17
N PHE A 20 -0.46 -2.29 -20.94
CA PHE A 20 0.39 -2.15 -19.77
C PHE A 20 1.07 -3.48 -19.44
N ARG A 21 2.37 -3.43 -19.19
CA ARG A 21 3.18 -4.58 -18.76
C ARG A 21 4.16 -4.14 -17.67
N CYS A 22 4.06 -4.81 -16.53
CA CYS A 22 5.03 -4.62 -15.45
C CYS A 22 6.20 -5.61 -15.54
N GLY A 23 6.08 -6.66 -16.36
CA GLY A 23 7.11 -7.69 -16.54
C GLY A 23 7.14 -8.72 -15.39
N VAL A 24 6.08 -8.80 -14.58
CA VAL A 24 5.83 -9.89 -13.62
C VAL A 24 4.62 -10.65 -14.15
N GLU A 25 4.83 -11.86 -14.64
CA GLU A 25 3.84 -12.64 -15.38
C GLU A 25 2.51 -12.80 -14.64
N SER A 26 2.55 -13.14 -13.35
CA SER A 26 1.35 -13.30 -12.54
C SER A 26 0.57 -12.00 -12.35
N MET A 27 1.27 -10.87 -12.22
CA MET A 27 0.64 -9.56 -12.11
C MET A 27 0.08 -9.10 -13.45
N ASP A 28 0.83 -9.28 -14.55
CA ASP A 28 0.36 -8.95 -15.89
C ASP A 28 -0.88 -9.78 -16.25
N ALA A 29 -0.89 -11.09 -15.94
CA ALA A 29 -2.05 -11.95 -16.12
C ALA A 29 -3.27 -11.48 -15.31
N PHE A 30 -3.07 -11.11 -14.03
CA PHE A 30 -4.15 -10.59 -13.20
C PHE A 30 -4.75 -9.30 -13.76
N ILE A 31 -3.90 -8.34 -14.16
CA ILE A 31 -4.34 -7.05 -14.72
C ILE A 31 -5.26 -7.25 -15.93
N HIS A 32 -4.93 -8.21 -16.79
CA HIS A 32 -5.66 -8.41 -18.05
C HIS A 32 -6.86 -9.35 -17.96
N SER A 33 -6.96 -10.15 -16.89
CA SER A 33 -8.00 -11.17 -16.78
C SER A 33 -8.95 -11.00 -15.59
N ASN A 34 -8.50 -10.42 -14.48
CA ASN A 34 -9.25 -10.44 -13.22
C ASN A 34 -9.47 -9.06 -12.59
N LEU A 35 -8.72 -8.04 -13.02
CA LEU A 35 -8.81 -6.72 -12.38
C LEU A 35 -10.18 -6.08 -12.59
N GLN A 36 -10.79 -6.21 -13.78
CA GLN A 36 -12.12 -5.67 -14.04
C GLN A 36 -13.15 -6.30 -13.10
N ASP A 37 -13.14 -7.62 -12.97
CA ASP A 37 -14.06 -8.34 -12.07
C ASP A 37 -13.88 -7.89 -10.61
N SER A 38 -12.64 -7.62 -10.18
CA SER A 38 -12.35 -7.12 -8.83
C SER A 38 -12.94 -5.72 -8.59
N ILE A 39 -12.96 -4.87 -9.61
CA ILE A 39 -13.56 -3.53 -9.55
C ILE A 39 -15.09 -3.65 -9.54
N ASP A 40 -15.66 -4.43 -10.44
CA ASP A 40 -17.11 -4.59 -10.60
C ASP A 40 -17.77 -5.23 -9.38
N ASN A 41 -17.06 -6.14 -8.70
CA ASN A 41 -17.46 -6.74 -7.44
C ASN A 41 -17.10 -5.89 -6.19
N LEU A 42 -16.67 -4.65 -6.38
CA LEU A 42 -16.35 -3.70 -5.31
C LEU A 42 -15.23 -4.18 -4.36
N TYR A 43 -14.41 -5.14 -4.79
CA TYR A 43 -13.29 -5.62 -3.99
C TYR A 43 -12.21 -4.54 -3.84
N CYS A 44 -11.94 -3.78 -4.90
CA CYS A 44 -10.97 -2.71 -4.88
C CYS A 44 -11.39 -1.52 -5.76
N LYS A 45 -10.72 -0.39 -5.57
CA LYS A 45 -10.73 0.74 -6.50
C LYS A 45 -9.37 0.85 -7.16
N ALA A 46 -9.34 0.93 -8.49
CA ALA A 46 -8.12 0.98 -9.29
C ALA A 46 -7.76 2.41 -9.72
N TYR A 47 -6.47 2.65 -9.81
CA TYR A 47 -5.89 3.93 -10.19
C TYR A 47 -4.74 3.71 -11.18
N VAL A 48 -4.69 4.53 -12.21
CA VAL A 48 -3.53 4.60 -13.11
C VAL A 48 -2.69 5.82 -12.80
N VAL A 49 -1.40 5.66 -12.93
CA VAL A 49 -0.40 6.72 -12.79
C VAL A 49 0.13 7.04 -14.16
N LYS A 50 -0.04 8.28 -14.59
CA LYS A 50 0.42 8.76 -15.90
C LYS A 50 1.60 9.70 -15.75
N SER A 51 2.57 9.57 -16.66
CA SER A 51 3.64 10.54 -16.88
C SER A 51 3.67 10.85 -18.38
N ASN A 52 3.60 12.14 -18.74
CA ASN A 52 3.53 12.56 -20.15
C ASN A 52 2.42 11.85 -20.98
N ASN A 53 1.24 11.69 -20.38
CA ASN A 53 0.09 10.97 -20.92
C ASN A 53 0.24 9.44 -21.09
N GLU A 54 1.38 8.86 -20.80
CA GLU A 54 1.58 7.41 -20.81
C GLU A 54 1.31 6.82 -19.43
N ILE A 55 0.68 5.65 -19.37
CA ILE A 55 0.52 4.91 -18.12
C ILE A 55 1.87 4.29 -17.76
N VAL A 56 2.40 4.70 -16.59
CA VAL A 56 3.70 4.27 -16.07
C VAL A 56 3.58 3.35 -14.85
N ALA A 57 2.44 3.38 -14.19
CA ALA A 57 2.12 2.47 -13.09
C ALA A 57 0.61 2.34 -12.91
N PHE A 58 0.22 1.33 -12.16
CA PHE A 58 -1.14 1.15 -11.67
C PHE A 58 -1.11 0.69 -10.21
N PHE A 59 -2.14 1.03 -9.46
CA PHE A 59 -2.37 0.47 -8.13
C PHE A 59 -3.86 0.33 -7.85
N ALA A 60 -4.20 -0.57 -6.92
CA ALA A 60 -5.56 -0.74 -6.44
C ALA A 60 -5.59 -0.80 -4.92
N LEU A 61 -6.62 -0.21 -4.34
CA LEU A 61 -6.81 -0.07 -2.90
C LEU A 61 -8.14 -0.70 -2.48
N SER A 62 -8.15 -1.35 -1.32
CA SER A 62 -9.35 -1.85 -0.65
C SER A 62 -9.40 -1.36 0.81
N PHE A 63 -10.59 -1.33 1.41
CA PHE A 63 -10.70 -1.22 2.85
C PHE A 63 -10.28 -2.53 3.50
N ASP A 64 -9.60 -2.41 4.63
CA ASP A 64 -9.11 -3.55 5.38
C ASP A 64 -9.12 -3.25 6.89
N SER A 65 -8.86 -4.24 7.69
CA SER A 65 -8.55 -4.10 9.10
C SER A 65 -7.36 -4.98 9.47
N ILE A 66 -6.45 -4.43 10.27
CA ILE A 66 -5.35 -5.23 10.80
C ILE A 66 -5.60 -5.59 12.25
N GLU A 67 -5.49 -6.88 12.56
CA GLU A 67 -5.47 -7.38 13.93
C GLU A 67 -4.02 -7.45 14.42
N LEU A 68 -3.72 -6.78 15.53
CA LEU A 68 -2.41 -6.80 16.15
C LEU A 68 -2.49 -7.47 17.53
N GLN A 69 -1.50 -8.32 17.82
CA GLN A 69 -1.35 -8.88 19.16
C GLN A 69 -0.87 -7.79 20.17
N PRO A 70 -1.11 -7.93 21.48
CA PRO A 70 -0.72 -6.91 22.45
C PRO A 70 0.74 -6.47 22.33
N GLN A 71 1.66 -7.40 22.06
CA GLN A 71 3.08 -7.08 21.89
C GLN A 71 3.34 -6.29 20.60
N GLU A 72 2.60 -6.56 19.51
CA GLU A 72 2.70 -5.81 18.26
C GLU A 72 2.16 -4.39 18.45
N VAL A 73 1.02 -4.24 19.15
CA VAL A 73 0.45 -2.94 19.52
C VAL A 73 1.44 -2.14 20.35
N TYR A 74 2.03 -2.76 21.38
CA TYR A 74 3.06 -2.12 22.21
C TYR A 74 4.26 -1.67 21.37
N ASN A 75 4.74 -2.51 20.44
CA ASN A 75 5.85 -2.17 19.57
C ASN A 75 5.53 -0.99 18.64
N VAL A 76 4.30 -0.88 18.15
CA VAL A 76 3.85 0.26 17.33
C VAL A 76 3.88 1.56 18.12
N VAL A 77 3.48 1.53 19.39
CA VAL A 77 3.38 2.73 20.24
C VAL A 77 4.74 3.17 20.80
N TYR A 78 5.59 2.21 21.19
CA TYR A 78 6.77 2.50 22.03
C TYR A 78 8.13 2.22 21.34
N ARG A 79 8.17 1.59 20.19
CA ARG A 79 9.44 1.41 19.47
C ARG A 79 9.85 2.68 18.73
N ASN A 80 11.14 3.03 18.84
CA ASN A 80 11.72 4.24 18.25
C ASN A 80 11.59 4.35 16.73
N ASP A 81 11.39 3.22 16.06
CA ASP A 81 11.27 3.09 14.59
C ASP A 81 9.83 3.15 14.10
N LEU A 82 8.84 2.99 14.99
CA LEU A 82 7.41 2.97 14.65
C LEU A 82 6.54 3.73 15.66
N THR A 83 7.09 4.68 16.42
CA THR A 83 6.33 5.41 17.44
C THR A 83 5.17 6.17 16.81
N ILE A 84 3.95 5.84 17.24
CA ILE A 84 2.77 6.66 16.97
C ILE A 84 2.62 7.67 18.09
N ASP A 85 2.64 8.96 17.78
CA ASP A 85 2.31 10.03 18.72
C ASP A 85 0.79 10.21 18.73
N LEU A 86 0.12 9.58 19.64
CA LEU A 86 -1.32 9.69 19.78
C LEU A 86 -1.68 10.98 20.51
N ILE A 87 -2.68 11.70 20.01
CA ILE A 87 -3.11 12.96 20.57
C ILE A 87 -3.93 12.71 21.83
N GLY A 88 -3.52 13.32 22.96
CA GLY A 88 -4.20 13.20 24.24
C GLY A 88 -4.07 11.82 24.88
N ASP A 89 -5.06 11.43 25.65
CA ASP A 89 -5.09 10.17 26.42
C ASP A 89 -5.51 8.94 25.58
N TYR A 90 -5.38 9.01 24.25
CA TYR A 90 -5.80 7.93 23.37
C TYR A 90 -4.91 6.68 23.46
N ASN A 91 -3.75 6.79 24.10
CA ASN A 91 -2.82 5.66 24.26
C ASN A 91 -3.49 4.44 24.92
N ASP A 92 -4.24 4.64 26.01
CA ASP A 92 -4.89 3.53 26.71
C ASP A 92 -5.95 2.87 25.84
N ILE A 93 -6.78 3.69 25.14
CA ILE A 93 -7.79 3.20 24.20
C ILE A 93 -7.14 2.44 23.05
N PHE A 94 -6.00 2.94 22.55
CA PHE A 94 -5.27 2.29 21.46
C PHE A 94 -4.67 0.95 21.90
N LEU A 95 -4.12 0.88 23.10
CA LEU A 95 -3.54 -0.35 23.64
C LEU A 95 -4.58 -1.44 23.93
N ASP A 96 -5.81 -1.05 24.23
CA ASP A 96 -6.92 -1.98 24.48
C ASP A 96 -7.55 -2.55 23.21
N LYS A 97 -7.22 -1.98 22.03
CA LYS A 97 -7.72 -2.47 20.76
C LYS A 97 -6.86 -3.61 20.22
N SER A 98 -7.51 -4.57 19.57
CA SER A 98 -6.87 -5.64 18.81
C SER A 98 -7.04 -5.49 17.29
N SER A 99 -8.03 -4.72 16.84
CA SER A 99 -8.33 -4.50 15.41
C SER A 99 -8.36 -3.02 15.08
N PHE A 100 -7.69 -2.66 14.00
CA PHE A 100 -7.45 -1.27 13.60
C PHE A 100 -7.84 -1.06 12.13
N PRO A 101 -8.52 0.07 11.80
CA PRO A 101 -8.89 0.38 10.44
C PRO A 101 -7.65 0.61 9.57
N SER A 102 -7.64 -0.01 8.40
CA SER A 102 -6.56 0.10 7.44
C SER A 102 -7.06 0.23 6.00
N VAL A 103 -6.16 0.67 5.13
CA VAL A 103 -6.29 0.58 3.69
C VAL A 103 -5.25 -0.40 3.18
N GLU A 104 -5.70 -1.42 2.46
CA GLU A 104 -4.83 -2.38 1.81
C GLU A 104 -4.36 -1.83 0.45
N ILE A 105 -3.08 -1.95 0.19
CA ILE A 105 -2.53 -1.87 -1.15
C ILE A 105 -2.71 -3.24 -1.78
N ALA A 106 -3.91 -3.48 -2.33
CA ALA A 106 -4.27 -4.77 -2.90
C ALA A 106 -3.36 -5.13 -4.08
N TYR A 107 -3.04 -4.14 -4.92
CA TYR A 107 -2.14 -4.30 -6.06
C TYR A 107 -1.31 -3.04 -6.28
N LEU A 108 -0.05 -3.21 -6.67
CA LEU A 108 0.84 -2.15 -7.13
C LEU A 108 1.78 -2.69 -8.20
N ALA A 109 1.76 -2.10 -9.37
CA ALA A 109 2.66 -2.46 -10.46
C ALA A 109 3.23 -1.21 -11.14
N VAL A 110 4.55 -1.20 -11.34
CA VAL A 110 5.27 -0.19 -12.10
C VAL A 110 5.72 -0.80 -13.43
N ARG A 111 5.47 -0.09 -14.53
CA ARG A 111 5.89 -0.49 -15.87
C ARG A 111 7.40 -0.82 -15.88
N ASN A 112 7.75 -1.90 -16.55
CA ASN A 112 9.09 -2.49 -16.45
C ASN A 112 10.24 -1.48 -16.73
N ASP A 113 10.09 -0.65 -17.74
CA ASP A 113 11.09 0.38 -18.13
C ASP A 113 11.15 1.60 -17.17
N MET A 114 10.19 1.69 -16.24
CA MET A 114 10.09 2.75 -15.25
C MET A 114 10.52 2.30 -13.85
N ARG A 115 10.93 1.04 -13.68
CA ARG A 115 11.46 0.53 -12.41
C ARG A 115 12.81 1.17 -12.07
N GLY A 116 13.13 1.19 -10.77
CA GLY A 116 14.39 1.75 -10.28
C GLY A 116 14.49 3.28 -10.34
N LYS A 117 13.38 3.98 -10.64
CA LYS A 117 13.30 5.45 -10.73
C LYS A 117 12.47 6.06 -9.59
N GLU A 118 12.40 5.40 -8.45
CA GLU A 118 11.67 5.85 -7.25
C GLU A 118 10.15 6.03 -7.43
N LEU A 119 9.61 5.72 -8.60
CA LEU A 119 8.18 5.90 -8.89
C LEU A 119 7.29 5.12 -7.91
N GLY A 120 7.67 3.89 -7.55
CA GLY A 120 6.96 3.10 -6.54
C GLY A 120 6.92 3.80 -5.18
N THR A 121 8.02 4.39 -4.75
CA THR A 121 8.12 5.17 -3.50
C THR A 121 7.17 6.35 -3.54
N CYS A 122 7.23 7.17 -4.60
CA CYS A 122 6.32 8.30 -4.77
C CYS A 122 4.84 7.90 -4.76
N ILE A 123 4.50 6.73 -5.32
CA ILE A 123 3.12 6.21 -5.29
C ILE A 123 2.72 5.85 -3.86
N ILE A 124 3.56 5.14 -3.11
CA ILE A 124 3.27 4.79 -1.72
C ILE A 124 3.10 6.04 -0.85
N ASP A 125 3.94 7.05 -1.01
CA ASP A 125 3.82 8.32 -0.27
C ASP A 125 2.52 9.05 -0.61
N ASN A 126 2.12 9.07 -1.88
CA ASN A 126 0.82 9.62 -2.29
C ASN A 126 -0.36 8.82 -1.71
N ILE A 127 -0.27 7.49 -1.64
CA ILE A 127 -1.29 6.65 -1.00
C ILE A 127 -1.37 6.96 0.50
N ARG A 128 -0.23 7.10 1.19
CA ARG A 128 -0.19 7.47 2.61
C ARG A 128 -0.88 8.82 2.86
N GLU A 129 -0.52 9.82 2.09
CA GLU A 129 -1.12 11.15 2.19
C GLU A 129 -2.64 11.11 1.97
N LYS A 130 -3.09 10.44 0.92
CA LYS A 130 -4.53 10.30 0.63
C LYS A 130 -5.27 9.50 1.70
N ALA A 131 -4.69 8.43 2.22
CA ALA A 131 -5.30 7.64 3.29
C ALA A 131 -5.35 8.42 4.62
N LEU A 132 -4.36 9.26 4.90
CA LEU A 132 -4.31 10.09 6.10
C LEU A 132 -5.33 11.24 6.07
N TYR A 133 -5.49 11.88 4.91
CA TYR A 133 -6.31 13.09 4.76
C TYR A 133 -7.65 12.87 4.03
N GLN A 134 -8.02 11.62 3.77
CA GLN A 134 -9.35 11.33 3.23
C GLN A 134 -10.44 11.67 4.25
N ASP A 135 -11.58 12.11 3.77
CA ASP A 135 -12.69 12.63 4.59
C ASP A 135 -13.81 11.62 4.83
N PHE A 136 -13.68 10.41 4.30
CA PHE A 136 -14.76 9.41 4.33
C PHE A 136 -14.76 8.55 5.60
N ALA A 137 -13.58 8.07 6.07
CA ALA A 137 -13.48 7.18 7.22
C ALA A 137 -12.11 7.29 7.89
N GLY A 138 -12.03 6.99 9.20
CA GLY A 138 -10.74 6.90 9.89
C GLY A 138 -9.88 5.77 9.33
N CYS A 139 -8.58 6.01 9.16
CA CYS A 139 -7.60 5.03 8.74
C CYS A 139 -6.34 5.19 9.58
N GLN A 140 -5.84 4.09 10.16
CA GLN A 140 -4.66 4.12 11.04
C GLN A 140 -3.44 3.45 10.41
N PHE A 141 -3.65 2.49 9.50
CA PHE A 141 -2.57 1.73 8.88
C PHE A 141 -2.74 1.60 7.37
N LEU A 142 -1.62 1.46 6.68
CA LEU A 142 -1.58 0.79 5.38
C LEU A 142 -1.20 -0.66 5.59
N THR A 143 -1.86 -1.55 4.87
CA THR A 143 -1.53 -2.97 4.81
C THR A 143 -1.18 -3.39 3.39
N VAL A 144 -0.40 -4.45 3.25
CA VAL A 144 -0.05 -5.05 1.97
C VAL A 144 0.35 -6.51 2.18
N VAL A 145 0.02 -7.37 1.21
CA VAL A 145 0.63 -8.69 1.05
C VAL A 145 1.60 -8.59 -0.13
N PRO A 146 2.92 -8.40 0.13
CA PRO A 146 3.89 -8.24 -0.95
C PRO A 146 3.95 -9.50 -1.82
N LEU A 147 3.93 -9.32 -3.14
CA LEU A 147 4.20 -10.43 -4.03
C LEU A 147 5.58 -11.00 -3.75
N ASN A 148 5.64 -12.29 -3.46
CA ASN A 148 6.87 -13.00 -3.13
C ASN A 148 6.90 -14.36 -3.83
N GLN A 149 7.58 -14.42 -4.97
CA GLN A 149 7.72 -15.58 -5.84
C GLN A 149 9.20 -15.87 -6.11
N LEU A 150 9.52 -17.06 -6.60
CA LEU A 150 10.91 -17.46 -6.91
C LEU A 150 11.62 -16.49 -7.88
N SER A 151 10.87 -15.94 -8.84
CA SER A 151 11.40 -15.04 -9.87
C SER A 151 11.32 -13.55 -9.52
N TYR A 152 10.53 -13.19 -8.50
CA TYR A 152 10.29 -11.78 -8.13
C TYR A 152 9.80 -11.65 -6.68
N SER A 153 10.41 -10.75 -5.93
CA SER A 153 9.95 -10.40 -4.59
C SER A 153 9.86 -8.88 -4.41
N ALA A 154 8.70 -8.42 -3.93
CA ALA A 154 8.47 -7.03 -3.55
C ALA A 154 8.73 -6.77 -2.05
N VAL A 155 9.07 -7.80 -1.25
CA VAL A 155 9.25 -7.70 0.20
C VAL A 155 10.25 -6.60 0.56
N GLY A 156 11.46 -6.65 0.02
CA GLY A 156 12.50 -5.67 0.32
C GLY A 156 12.15 -4.23 -0.10
N PHE A 157 11.24 -4.04 -1.06
CA PHE A 157 10.72 -2.72 -1.42
C PHE A 157 9.86 -2.15 -0.29
N TYR A 158 8.91 -2.92 0.23
CA TYR A 158 8.04 -2.46 1.30
C TYR A 158 8.78 -2.29 2.63
N GLU A 159 9.72 -3.19 2.96
CA GLU A 159 10.56 -3.07 4.16
C GLU A 159 11.39 -1.77 4.16
N LYS A 160 11.97 -1.40 3.02
CA LYS A 160 12.69 -0.11 2.86
C LYS A 160 11.79 1.11 3.07
N LEU A 161 10.49 0.97 2.85
CA LEU A 161 9.49 2.02 3.07
C LEU A 161 8.88 1.99 4.48
N GLY A 162 9.45 1.21 5.40
CA GLY A 162 9.04 1.15 6.79
C GLY A 162 7.81 0.27 7.04
N PHE A 163 7.45 -0.60 6.09
CA PHE A 163 6.46 -1.63 6.38
C PHE A 163 7.11 -2.76 7.20
N VAL A 164 6.39 -3.20 8.20
CA VAL A 164 6.81 -4.26 9.11
C VAL A 164 5.94 -5.48 8.88
N ARG A 165 6.56 -6.65 8.87
CA ARG A 165 5.84 -7.91 8.78
C ARG A 165 5.04 -8.14 10.06
N LYS A 166 3.77 -8.49 9.90
CA LYS A 166 2.95 -8.99 10.99
C LYS A 166 3.44 -10.38 11.39
N ASP A 167 3.74 -10.57 12.67
CA ASP A 167 4.10 -11.89 13.20
C ASP A 167 2.86 -12.79 13.22
N ASN A 168 2.73 -13.62 12.19
CA ASN A 168 1.78 -14.72 12.17
C ASN A 168 2.52 -16.06 12.19
N ASN A 169 2.26 -16.87 13.19
CA ASN A 169 2.65 -18.29 13.24
C ASN A 169 1.93 -19.16 12.18
N ALA A 170 1.21 -18.59 11.23
CA ALA A 170 0.41 -19.29 10.24
C ALA A 170 0.84 -18.98 8.80
N LYS A 171 1.38 -20.00 8.17
CA LYS A 171 1.32 -20.36 6.74
C LYS A 171 0.77 -19.28 5.81
N LYS A 172 1.62 -18.74 4.97
CA LYS A 172 1.46 -17.90 3.78
C LYS A 172 1.90 -16.46 3.96
N ASP A 173 2.42 -15.97 2.87
CA ASP A 173 2.86 -14.62 2.53
C ASP A 173 2.40 -13.57 3.55
N GLY A 174 3.30 -13.21 4.47
CA GLY A 174 2.92 -12.44 5.64
C GLY A 174 2.34 -11.08 5.26
N VAL A 175 1.30 -10.66 5.95
CA VAL A 175 0.81 -9.29 5.88
C VAL A 175 1.88 -8.36 6.41
N TYR A 176 2.16 -7.30 5.66
CA TYR A 176 3.01 -6.19 6.09
C TYR A 176 2.14 -4.98 6.38
N TYR A 177 2.51 -4.18 7.37
CA TYR A 177 1.77 -2.98 7.73
C TYR A 177 2.69 -1.81 8.04
N SER A 178 2.18 -0.60 7.85
CA SER A 178 2.84 0.64 8.21
C SER A 178 1.81 1.59 8.83
N PRO A 179 2.07 2.19 10.01
CA PRO A 179 1.21 3.21 10.57
C PRO A 179 1.20 4.44 9.67
N LEU A 180 0.03 5.09 9.53
CA LEU A 180 -0.10 6.32 8.73
C LEU A 180 0.46 7.54 9.44
N ARG A 181 0.36 7.59 10.77
CA ARG A 181 1.05 8.59 11.57
C ARG A 181 2.34 8.00 12.11
N ILE A 182 3.47 8.42 11.57
CA ILE A 182 4.82 8.13 12.06
C ILE A 182 5.32 9.40 12.72
N PHE A 183 5.82 9.31 13.94
CA PHE A 183 6.14 10.46 14.76
C PHE A 183 7.57 10.59 15.19
N LYS A 184 7.87 11.84 15.44
CA LYS A 184 9.11 12.49 15.90
C LYS A 184 10.28 12.35 14.94
N GLY A 185 10.27 13.24 13.98
CA GLY A 185 11.40 13.51 13.11
C GLY A 185 10.98 13.86 11.70
N GLY A 186 9.89 14.57 11.59
CA GLY A 186 9.57 15.48 10.51
C GLY A 186 9.91 15.09 9.10
N TRP A 187 8.90 14.88 8.32
CA TRP A 187 8.95 15.39 6.95
C TRP A 187 8.90 16.92 7.04
N GLN A 188 10.08 17.57 7.01
CA GLN A 188 10.20 19.00 6.69
C GLN A 188 10.31 19.16 5.19
#